data_74c8f9d088516349866c1013c0c1a406
#
_entry.id   74c8f9d088516349866c1013c0c1a406
#
_cell.length_a   1.000
_cell.length_b   1.000
_cell.length_c   1.000
_cell.angle_alpha   90.00
_cell.angle_beta   90.00
_cell.angle_gamma   90.00
#
_symmetry.space_group_name_H-M   'P 1'
#
loop_
_entity.id
_entity.type
_entity.pdbx_description
1 polymer ?
#
loop_
_entity_poly.entity_id
_entity_poly.type
_entity_poly.pdbx_seq_one_letter_code
_entity_poly.pdbx_strand_id
1 'polypeptide(L)'
;RNHSSAASDVYKRQVMALERVPADIRKAGGVARMSHPDMIQGILDCTSIPVMAKARIGHEGEARILEAMGVDMVDESEVLTPADPFFHINKKDYDIPFVCGATELGEAVRRIHEGAAMIRTKGEAGTGNLVAAVTHSRLITQEIKQVQSMDDELLDETADLILERYRVLADTSKLPGTHLETPFGTIDETMRSSIRGVLDEVKSLGRLPVVTFSAGGIATPADASHMMRMGLDGIFVGSGIFKSDDPPNMADAIVMATAHYDDANKVAEAMAMTEGDPMKGDELETLEIRLDQRGW
;
A
#
# COMPACT_ATOMS: atom_id res chain seq x y z
N ARG A 1 7.45 31.63 1.70
CA ARG A 1 8.03 31.31 0.37
C ARG A 1 8.73 29.98 0.52
N ASN A 2 8.04 28.93 0.04
CA ASN A 2 8.55 27.57 0.09
C ASN A 2 9.66 27.44 -0.95
N HIS A 3 10.89 27.46 -0.51
CA HIS A 3 11.98 26.88 -1.28
C HIS A 3 12.06 25.39 -0.92
N SER A 4 11.13 24.58 -1.46
CA SER A 4 11.44 23.19 -1.70
C SER A 4 12.64 23.21 -2.65
N SER A 5 13.79 22.70 -2.22
CA SER A 5 14.95 22.71 -3.10
C SER A 5 14.63 21.86 -4.31
N ALA A 6 14.90 22.35 -5.52
CA ALA A 6 14.67 21.60 -6.77
C ALA A 6 15.30 20.18 -6.75
N ALA A 7 16.29 19.94 -5.88
CA ALA A 7 16.90 18.64 -5.67
C ALA A 7 15.99 17.64 -4.96
N SER A 8 15.13 18.06 -4.02
CA SER A 8 14.21 17.14 -3.35
C SER A 8 13.07 16.70 -4.27
N ASP A 9 12.67 17.54 -5.23
CA ASP A 9 11.61 17.22 -6.18
C ASP A 9 12.02 16.15 -7.22
N VAL A 10 13.31 16.01 -7.49
CA VAL A 10 13.84 14.97 -8.41
C VAL A 10 13.62 13.56 -7.86
N TYR A 11 13.62 13.37 -6.55
CA TYR A 11 13.46 12.06 -5.90
C TYR A 11 12.06 11.83 -5.35
N LYS A 12 11.26 12.87 -5.15
CA LYS A 12 9.83 12.74 -4.86
C LYS A 12 9.10 12.37 -6.14
N ARG A 13 8.57 11.15 -6.19
CA ARG A 13 7.92 10.66 -7.41
C ARG A 13 6.42 10.90 -7.44
N GLN A 14 5.80 11.09 -6.26
CA GLN A 14 4.36 11.28 -6.14
C GLN A 14 3.99 11.83 -4.76
N VAL A 15 2.83 12.46 -4.66
CA VAL A 15 2.20 12.86 -3.40
C VAL A 15 0.87 12.15 -3.21
N MET A 16 0.48 11.97 -1.93
CA MET A 16 -0.77 11.32 -1.57
C MET A 16 -1.75 12.34 -1.00
N ALA A 17 -2.88 12.52 -1.67
CA ALA A 17 -3.99 13.32 -1.14
C ALA A 17 -4.70 12.54 -0.03
N LEU A 18 -4.64 13.06 1.18
CA LEU A 18 -5.24 12.48 2.37
C LEU A 18 -5.70 13.60 3.32
N GLU A 19 -6.96 13.58 3.72
CA GLU A 19 -7.53 14.62 4.60
C GLU A 19 -6.82 14.66 5.97
N ARG A 20 -6.50 13.48 6.49
CA ARG A 20 -5.82 13.30 7.78
C ARG A 20 -4.75 12.24 7.67
N VAL A 21 -3.59 12.50 8.24
CA VAL A 21 -2.56 11.45 8.34
C VAL A 21 -3.03 10.30 9.23
N PRO A 22 -2.55 9.07 9.01
CA PRO A 22 -3.04 7.88 9.73
C PRO A 22 -3.02 8.02 11.26
N ALA A 23 -2.04 8.70 11.84
CA ALA A 23 -2.00 8.96 13.28
C ALA A 23 -3.21 9.78 13.77
N ASP A 24 -3.69 10.74 12.99
CA ASP A 24 -4.87 11.53 13.33
C ASP A 24 -6.16 10.73 13.11
N ILE A 25 -6.20 9.85 12.11
CA ILE A 25 -7.33 8.94 11.91
C ILE A 25 -7.50 8.04 13.13
N ARG A 26 -6.41 7.48 13.69
CA ARG A 26 -6.45 6.66 14.92
C ARG A 26 -7.00 7.45 16.09
N LYS A 27 -6.47 8.65 16.34
CA LYS A 27 -6.92 9.53 17.42
C LYS A 27 -8.39 9.94 17.30
N ALA A 28 -8.92 10.01 16.08
CA ALA A 28 -10.30 10.37 15.80
C ALA A 28 -11.28 9.16 15.83
N GLY A 29 -10.85 7.99 16.30
CA GLY A 29 -11.69 6.79 16.40
C GLY A 29 -11.65 5.88 15.17
N GLY A 30 -10.74 6.10 14.25
CA GLY A 30 -10.40 5.19 13.16
C GLY A 30 -11.32 5.23 11.91
N VAL A 31 -12.43 5.98 11.95
CA VAL A 31 -13.29 6.13 10.76
C VAL A 31 -12.74 7.20 9.84
N ALA A 32 -12.46 6.81 8.59
CA ALA A 32 -11.93 7.72 7.57
C ALA A 32 -12.54 7.38 6.20
N ARG A 33 -12.64 8.38 5.33
CA ARG A 33 -13.22 8.32 3.99
C ARG A 33 -12.30 9.01 2.97
N MET A 34 -12.68 8.95 1.71
CA MET A 34 -12.06 9.76 0.66
C MET A 34 -12.00 11.24 1.08
N SER A 35 -10.91 11.90 0.75
CA SER A 35 -10.76 13.36 0.97
C SER A 35 -11.80 14.15 0.18
N HIS A 36 -12.17 15.33 0.71
CA HIS A 36 -13.09 16.20 0.01
C HIS A 36 -12.51 16.63 -1.35
N PRO A 37 -13.32 16.68 -2.43
CA PRO A 37 -12.86 17.08 -3.76
C PRO A 37 -12.08 18.40 -3.79
N ASP A 38 -12.52 19.43 -3.07
CA ASP A 38 -11.80 20.72 -3.04
C ASP A 38 -10.37 20.61 -2.49
N MET A 39 -10.14 19.72 -1.52
CA MET A 39 -8.80 19.44 -1.00
C MET A 39 -7.95 18.75 -2.06
N ILE A 40 -8.50 17.74 -2.74
CA ILE A 40 -7.79 17.02 -3.81
C ILE A 40 -7.44 17.98 -4.94
N GLN A 41 -8.41 18.81 -5.37
CA GLN A 41 -8.19 19.83 -6.39
C GLN A 41 -7.09 20.81 -5.99
N GLY A 42 -7.11 21.32 -4.75
CA GLY A 42 -6.08 22.19 -4.24
C GLY A 42 -4.67 21.58 -4.25
N ILE A 43 -4.55 20.24 -4.06
CA ILE A 43 -3.28 19.52 -4.19
C ILE A 43 -2.87 19.41 -5.65
N LEU A 44 -3.78 19.04 -6.54
CA LEU A 44 -3.56 18.98 -8.00
C LEU A 44 -3.07 20.32 -8.54
N ASP A 45 -3.65 21.42 -8.09
CA ASP A 45 -3.32 22.78 -8.55
C ASP A 45 -1.96 23.28 -8.05
N CYS A 46 -1.45 22.75 -6.92
CA CYS A 46 -0.22 23.24 -6.29
C CYS A 46 1.00 22.34 -6.51
N THR A 47 0.86 21.18 -7.15
CA THR A 47 1.97 20.26 -7.41
C THR A 47 2.16 19.97 -8.90
N SER A 48 3.42 19.72 -9.30
CA SER A 48 3.78 19.31 -10.66
C SER A 48 4.13 17.83 -10.77
N ILE A 49 4.14 17.10 -9.64
CA ILE A 49 4.39 15.65 -9.61
C ILE A 49 3.07 14.90 -9.49
N PRO A 50 3.01 13.60 -9.87
CA PRO A 50 1.80 12.81 -9.82
C PRO A 50 1.11 12.84 -8.46
N VAL A 51 -0.21 12.94 -8.49
CA VAL A 51 -1.09 12.96 -7.31
C VAL A 51 -1.84 11.64 -7.23
N MET A 52 -1.69 10.96 -6.10
CA MET A 52 -2.45 9.78 -5.75
C MET A 52 -3.50 10.15 -4.70
N ALA A 53 -4.70 9.58 -4.79
CA ALA A 53 -5.74 9.78 -3.77
C ALA A 53 -6.32 8.45 -3.30
N LYS A 54 -6.84 8.44 -2.06
CA LYS A 54 -7.33 7.21 -1.44
C LYS A 54 -8.83 7.03 -1.62
N ALA A 55 -9.21 5.82 -2.05
CA ALA A 55 -10.57 5.30 -1.99
C ALA A 55 -10.68 4.24 -0.87
N ARG A 56 -11.86 4.11 -0.30
CA ARG A 56 -12.17 3.01 0.64
C ARG A 56 -12.19 1.68 -0.11
N ILE A 57 -11.76 0.61 0.56
CA ILE A 57 -11.83 -0.74 0.02
C ILE A 57 -13.27 -1.06 -0.39
N GLY A 58 -13.44 -1.50 -1.66
CA GLY A 58 -14.73 -1.87 -2.25
C GLY A 58 -15.66 -0.70 -2.57
N HIS A 59 -15.21 0.55 -2.47
CA HIS A 59 -16.08 1.70 -2.73
C HIS A 59 -15.91 2.25 -4.15
N GLU A 60 -16.56 1.61 -5.13
CA GLU A 60 -16.50 2.01 -6.54
C GLU A 60 -16.86 3.48 -6.77
N GLY A 61 -17.86 4.01 -6.05
CA GLY A 61 -18.28 5.41 -6.19
C GLY A 61 -17.18 6.41 -5.87
N GLU A 62 -16.35 6.15 -4.84
CA GLU A 62 -15.19 7.01 -4.53
C GLU A 62 -14.13 6.88 -5.64
N ALA A 63 -13.86 5.68 -6.14
CA ALA A 63 -12.90 5.48 -7.22
C ALA A 63 -13.32 6.19 -8.51
N ARG A 64 -14.60 6.15 -8.87
CA ARG A 64 -15.14 6.89 -10.03
C ARG A 64 -15.02 8.40 -9.88
N ILE A 65 -15.22 8.93 -8.68
CA ILE A 65 -15.04 10.36 -8.41
C ILE A 65 -13.57 10.73 -8.60
N LEU A 66 -12.64 9.95 -8.07
CA LEU A 66 -11.19 10.20 -8.17
C LEU A 66 -10.71 10.14 -9.62
N GLU A 67 -11.16 9.14 -10.39
CA GLU A 67 -10.90 9.04 -11.83
C GLU A 67 -11.42 10.28 -12.58
N ALA A 68 -12.65 10.70 -12.33
CA ALA A 68 -13.26 11.89 -12.96
C ALA A 68 -12.56 13.19 -12.57
N MET A 69 -11.93 13.27 -11.39
CA MET A 69 -11.13 14.40 -10.96
C MET A 69 -9.73 14.45 -11.61
N GLY A 70 -9.32 13.38 -12.28
CA GLY A 70 -8.04 13.32 -12.99
C GLY A 70 -6.84 13.17 -12.06
N VAL A 71 -6.96 12.50 -10.90
CA VAL A 71 -5.79 12.07 -10.13
C VAL A 71 -5.02 11.04 -10.93
N ASP A 72 -3.72 10.93 -10.71
CA ASP A 72 -2.86 10.05 -11.49
C ASP A 72 -2.94 8.58 -11.07
N MET A 73 -3.31 8.30 -9.81
CA MET A 73 -3.48 6.95 -9.26
C MET A 73 -4.51 6.94 -8.14
N VAL A 74 -5.21 5.82 -7.98
CA VAL A 74 -6.09 5.55 -6.82
C VAL A 74 -5.43 4.54 -5.89
N ASP A 75 -5.30 4.88 -4.61
CA ASP A 75 -4.91 3.92 -3.56
C ASP A 75 -6.18 3.38 -2.88
N GLU A 76 -6.58 2.16 -3.23
CA GLU A 76 -7.62 1.43 -2.52
C GLU A 76 -7.06 0.96 -1.17
N SER A 77 -7.46 1.67 -0.11
CA SER A 77 -6.65 1.71 1.11
C SER A 77 -7.37 1.26 2.37
N GLU A 78 -6.72 0.35 3.09
CA GLU A 78 -7.08 -0.07 4.46
C GLU A 78 -6.93 1.06 5.50
N VAL A 79 -6.20 2.12 5.19
CA VAL A 79 -6.12 3.32 6.06
C VAL A 79 -7.48 3.97 6.20
N LEU A 80 -8.29 3.94 5.15
CA LEU A 80 -9.68 4.34 5.20
C LEU A 80 -10.56 3.18 5.70
N THR A 81 -11.76 3.51 6.15
CA THR A 81 -12.71 2.50 6.62
C THR A 81 -13.28 1.73 5.44
N PRO A 82 -13.13 0.41 5.35
CA PRO A 82 -13.69 -0.38 4.26
C PRO A 82 -15.18 -0.14 4.07
N ALA A 83 -15.62 -0.08 2.82
CA ALA A 83 -17.02 0.04 2.45
C ALA A 83 -17.65 -1.31 2.11
N ASP A 84 -16.87 -2.23 1.55
CA ASP A 84 -17.28 -3.59 1.28
C ASP A 84 -16.51 -4.55 2.20
N PRO A 85 -17.21 -5.42 2.95
CA PRO A 85 -16.56 -6.40 3.83
C PRO A 85 -16.09 -7.66 3.08
N PHE A 86 -16.43 -7.83 1.80
CA PHE A 86 -16.18 -9.05 1.03
C PHE A 86 -15.20 -8.84 -0.12
N PHE A 87 -15.33 -7.73 -0.86
CA PHE A 87 -14.60 -7.56 -2.11
C PHE A 87 -13.89 -6.21 -2.21
N HIS A 88 -12.79 -6.22 -2.91
CA HIS A 88 -12.12 -5.03 -3.42
C HIS A 88 -12.77 -4.54 -4.71
N ILE A 89 -12.41 -3.33 -5.15
CA ILE A 89 -12.83 -2.77 -6.42
C ILE A 89 -12.24 -3.61 -7.57
N ASN A 90 -13.01 -3.86 -8.64
CA ASN A 90 -12.48 -4.40 -9.87
C ASN A 90 -11.74 -3.29 -10.64
N LYS A 91 -10.42 -3.28 -10.55
CA LYS A 91 -9.57 -2.22 -11.10
C LYS A 91 -9.53 -2.25 -12.64
N LYS A 92 -9.91 -3.39 -13.26
CA LYS A 92 -9.98 -3.53 -14.72
C LYS A 92 -11.11 -2.71 -15.37
N ASP A 93 -12.04 -2.19 -14.56
CA ASP A 93 -13.14 -1.35 -15.02
C ASP A 93 -12.79 0.14 -15.09
N TYR A 94 -11.51 0.50 -14.89
CA TYR A 94 -10.99 1.86 -14.82
C TYR A 94 -9.79 2.05 -15.75
N ASP A 95 -9.65 3.27 -16.25
CA ASP A 95 -8.46 3.65 -17.04
C ASP A 95 -7.30 4.14 -16.17
N ILE A 96 -7.55 4.44 -14.90
CA ILE A 96 -6.57 4.92 -13.94
C ILE A 96 -5.89 3.74 -13.20
N PRO A 97 -4.56 3.77 -12.96
CA PRO A 97 -3.89 2.73 -12.20
C PRO A 97 -4.24 2.74 -10.71
N PHE A 98 -4.28 1.56 -10.11
CA PHE A 98 -4.57 1.36 -8.70
C PHE A 98 -3.37 0.86 -7.91
N VAL A 99 -3.29 1.32 -6.67
CA VAL A 99 -2.38 0.82 -5.62
C VAL A 99 -3.18 0.08 -4.57
N CYS A 100 -2.68 -1.04 -4.09
CA CYS A 100 -3.29 -1.81 -3.01
C CYS A 100 -2.28 -2.23 -1.97
N GLY A 101 -2.74 -2.38 -0.73
CA GLY A 101 -1.96 -2.97 0.35
C GLY A 101 -1.98 -4.50 0.31
N ALA A 102 -0.88 -5.11 0.74
CA ALA A 102 -0.79 -6.55 1.00
C ALA A 102 0.08 -6.83 2.23
N THR A 103 -0.24 -7.92 2.92
CA THR A 103 0.49 -8.41 4.09
C THR A 103 1.36 -9.63 3.76
N GLU A 104 1.01 -10.36 2.68
CA GLU A 104 1.65 -11.59 2.23
C GLU A 104 1.45 -11.76 0.71
N LEU A 105 2.12 -12.76 0.10
CA LEU A 105 2.11 -12.95 -1.34
C LEU A 105 0.73 -13.28 -1.92
N GLY A 106 -0.04 -14.13 -1.25
CA GLY A 106 -1.37 -14.52 -1.74
C GLY A 106 -2.33 -13.33 -1.82
N GLU A 107 -2.26 -12.40 -0.86
CA GLU A 107 -2.99 -11.14 -0.92
C GLU A 107 -2.49 -10.27 -2.08
N ALA A 108 -1.17 -10.14 -2.26
CA ALA A 108 -0.59 -9.40 -3.37
C ALA A 108 -1.04 -9.98 -4.73
N VAL A 109 -1.04 -11.30 -4.88
CA VAL A 109 -1.49 -12.00 -6.09
C VAL A 109 -2.97 -11.72 -6.37
N ARG A 110 -3.84 -11.74 -5.36
CA ARG A 110 -5.25 -11.36 -5.52
C ARG A 110 -5.39 -9.93 -6.03
N ARG A 111 -4.71 -8.96 -5.40
CA ARG A 111 -4.76 -7.54 -5.82
C ARG A 111 -4.29 -7.37 -7.27
N ILE A 112 -3.20 -8.06 -7.67
CA ILE A 112 -2.70 -8.03 -9.06
C ILE A 112 -3.70 -8.66 -10.02
N HIS A 113 -4.28 -9.81 -9.66
CA HIS A 113 -5.36 -10.43 -10.44
C HIS A 113 -6.54 -9.48 -10.65
N GLU A 114 -6.91 -8.70 -9.66
CA GLU A 114 -7.97 -7.69 -9.69
C GLU A 114 -7.60 -6.43 -10.51
N GLY A 115 -6.34 -6.30 -10.92
CA GLY A 115 -5.83 -5.21 -11.76
C GLY A 115 -4.99 -4.16 -11.05
N ALA A 116 -4.48 -4.42 -9.85
CA ALA A 116 -3.57 -3.49 -9.18
C ALA A 116 -2.28 -3.31 -9.98
N ALA A 117 -1.87 -2.07 -10.22
CA ALA A 117 -0.66 -1.67 -10.91
C ALA A 117 0.55 -1.48 -9.97
N MET A 118 0.29 -1.39 -8.67
CA MET A 118 1.30 -1.27 -7.62
C MET A 118 0.81 -1.99 -6.35
N ILE A 119 1.74 -2.68 -5.70
CA ILE A 119 1.53 -3.23 -4.36
C ILE A 119 2.35 -2.44 -3.35
N ARG A 120 1.80 -2.22 -2.18
CA ARG A 120 2.54 -1.73 -1.01
C ARG A 120 2.31 -2.64 0.18
N THR A 121 3.23 -2.64 1.14
CA THR A 121 2.93 -3.25 2.42
C THR A 121 1.76 -2.50 3.08
N LYS A 122 0.90 -3.20 3.80
CA LYS A 122 -0.09 -2.53 4.65
C LYS A 122 0.63 -1.82 5.81
N GLY A 123 1.54 -2.51 6.47
CA GLY A 123 2.19 -2.00 7.67
C GLY A 123 1.17 -1.63 8.74
N GLU A 124 1.57 -0.84 9.73
CA GLU A 124 0.65 -0.17 10.64
C GLU A 124 0.84 1.35 10.54
N ALA A 125 0.15 1.93 9.57
CA ALA A 125 0.27 3.35 9.26
C ALA A 125 -0.12 4.23 10.46
N GLY A 126 0.69 5.25 10.74
CA GLY A 126 0.44 6.22 11.83
C GLY A 126 1.01 5.84 13.18
N THR A 127 1.67 4.69 13.32
CA THR A 127 2.24 4.25 14.59
C THR A 127 3.67 4.73 14.82
N GLY A 128 4.42 5.09 13.77
CA GLY A 128 5.87 5.29 13.88
C GLY A 128 6.65 4.01 14.21
N ASN A 129 5.99 2.84 14.13
CA ASN A 129 6.57 1.53 14.41
C ASN A 129 6.66 0.71 13.11
N LEU A 130 7.88 0.38 12.71
CA LEU A 130 8.20 -0.25 11.43
C LEU A 130 7.93 -1.75 11.37
N VAL A 131 7.72 -2.40 12.52
CA VAL A 131 7.71 -3.88 12.65
C VAL A 131 6.71 -4.54 11.70
N ALA A 132 5.50 -4.01 11.57
CA ALA A 132 4.49 -4.58 10.67
C ALA A 132 4.92 -4.48 9.19
N ALA A 133 5.44 -3.34 8.76
CA ALA A 133 5.93 -3.17 7.38
C ALA A 133 7.11 -4.12 7.07
N VAL A 134 8.05 -4.29 8.01
CA VAL A 134 9.14 -5.26 7.90
C VAL A 134 8.60 -6.68 7.81
N THR A 135 7.64 -7.04 8.66
CA THR A 135 7.01 -8.37 8.66
C THR A 135 6.39 -8.67 7.30
N HIS A 136 5.55 -7.78 6.78
CA HIS A 136 4.88 -7.96 5.49
C HIS A 136 5.89 -8.06 4.33
N SER A 137 6.91 -7.18 4.31
CA SER A 137 7.97 -7.24 3.31
C SER A 137 8.73 -8.58 3.34
N ARG A 138 9.02 -9.08 4.53
CA ARG A 138 9.71 -10.39 4.68
C ARG A 138 8.83 -11.55 4.24
N LEU A 139 7.53 -11.55 4.61
CA LEU A 139 6.59 -12.59 4.17
C LEU A 139 6.52 -12.61 2.65
N ILE A 140 6.21 -11.51 2.00
CA ILE A 140 6.14 -11.42 0.54
C ILE A 140 7.45 -11.92 -0.10
N THR A 141 8.61 -11.44 0.39
CA THR A 141 9.91 -11.82 -0.19
C THR A 141 10.23 -13.31 0.01
N GLN A 142 9.91 -13.89 1.16
CA GLN A 142 10.16 -15.31 1.43
C GLN A 142 9.22 -16.20 0.62
N GLU A 143 7.96 -15.83 0.50
CA GLU A 143 6.97 -16.57 -0.27
C GLU A 143 7.27 -16.51 -1.77
N ILE A 144 7.78 -15.39 -2.31
CA ILE A 144 8.31 -15.32 -3.68
C ILE A 144 9.43 -16.36 -3.89
N LYS A 145 10.37 -16.48 -2.94
CA LYS A 145 11.43 -17.48 -3.03
C LYS A 145 10.89 -18.91 -2.98
N GLN A 146 9.84 -19.15 -2.19
CA GLN A 146 9.16 -20.44 -2.18
C GLN A 146 8.53 -20.73 -3.54
N VAL A 147 7.77 -19.78 -4.11
CA VAL A 147 7.18 -19.88 -5.43
C VAL A 147 8.23 -20.20 -6.51
N GLN A 148 9.40 -19.60 -6.46
CA GLN A 148 10.49 -19.89 -7.39
C GLN A 148 10.94 -21.36 -7.36
N SER A 149 10.81 -22.04 -6.22
CA SER A 149 11.21 -23.43 -6.03
C SER A 149 10.09 -24.45 -6.20
N MET A 150 8.84 -24.01 -6.36
CA MET A 150 7.67 -24.88 -6.54
C MET A 150 7.69 -25.55 -7.91
N ASP A 151 7.23 -26.78 -7.98
CA ASP A 151 6.84 -27.44 -9.24
C ASP A 151 5.42 -26.99 -9.67
N ASP A 152 4.95 -27.51 -10.79
CA ASP A 152 3.64 -27.10 -11.34
C ASP A 152 2.49 -27.56 -10.44
N GLU A 153 2.58 -28.74 -9.82
CA GLU A 153 1.53 -29.27 -8.93
C GLU A 153 1.36 -28.37 -7.70
N LEU A 154 2.46 -27.96 -7.06
CA LEU A 154 2.42 -27.09 -5.88
C LEU A 154 2.00 -25.66 -6.24
N LEU A 155 2.34 -25.16 -7.45
CA LEU A 155 1.83 -23.88 -7.94
C LEU A 155 0.32 -23.92 -8.17
N ASP A 156 -0.20 -25.02 -8.69
CA ASP A 156 -1.63 -25.23 -8.89
C ASP A 156 -2.38 -25.29 -7.55
N GLU A 157 -1.86 -26.02 -6.57
CA GLU A 157 -2.39 -26.02 -5.21
C GLU A 157 -2.37 -24.61 -4.57
N THR A 158 -1.30 -23.86 -4.79
CA THR A 158 -1.18 -22.48 -4.30
C THR A 158 -2.22 -21.58 -4.95
N ALA A 159 -2.45 -21.72 -6.26
CA ALA A 159 -3.51 -20.99 -6.97
C ALA A 159 -4.91 -21.31 -6.40
N ASP A 160 -5.17 -22.57 -6.08
CA ASP A 160 -6.42 -23.01 -5.47
C ASP A 160 -6.62 -22.40 -4.08
N LEU A 161 -5.58 -22.35 -3.25
CA LEU A 161 -5.63 -21.71 -1.93
C LEU A 161 -5.91 -20.21 -2.03
N ILE A 162 -5.32 -19.53 -3.02
CA ILE A 162 -5.56 -18.09 -3.25
C ILE A 162 -6.98 -17.86 -3.76
N LEU A 163 -7.46 -18.69 -4.68
CA LEU A 163 -8.81 -18.64 -5.23
C LEU A 163 -9.86 -18.83 -4.13
N GLU A 164 -9.62 -19.73 -3.20
CA GLU A 164 -10.55 -20.04 -2.11
C GLU A 164 -10.86 -18.81 -1.24
N ARG A 165 -9.95 -17.85 -1.17
CA ARG A 165 -10.16 -16.59 -0.42
C ARG A 165 -11.30 -15.73 -0.97
N TYR A 166 -11.68 -15.89 -2.23
CA TYR A 166 -12.85 -15.20 -2.80
C TYR A 166 -14.19 -15.80 -2.36
N ARG A 167 -14.20 -16.97 -1.68
CA ARG A 167 -15.41 -17.64 -1.19
C ARG A 167 -15.98 -17.06 0.12
N VAL A 168 -15.41 -15.99 0.64
CA VAL A 168 -15.81 -15.38 1.94
C VAL A 168 -17.30 -15.02 2.00
N LEU A 169 -17.90 -14.61 0.87
CA LEU A 169 -19.34 -14.33 0.84
C LEU A 169 -20.15 -15.63 0.97
N ALA A 170 -19.70 -16.73 0.36
CA ALA A 170 -20.34 -18.03 0.52
C ALA A 170 -20.27 -18.53 1.95
N ASP A 171 -19.09 -18.41 2.56
CA ASP A 171 -18.87 -18.85 3.94
C ASP A 171 -19.73 -18.06 4.92
N THR A 172 -20.03 -16.80 4.57
CA THR A 172 -20.89 -15.92 5.37
C THR A 172 -22.38 -16.17 5.12
N SER A 173 -22.75 -16.64 3.92
CA SER A 173 -24.14 -16.90 3.54
C SER A 173 -24.69 -18.12 4.29
N LYS A 174 -25.95 -18.02 4.73
CA LYS A 174 -26.69 -19.12 5.34
C LYS A 174 -27.57 -19.88 4.35
N LEU A 175 -27.52 -19.50 3.06
CA LEU A 175 -28.30 -20.15 2.02
C LEU A 175 -27.48 -21.27 1.38
N PRO A 176 -28.03 -22.49 1.28
CA PRO A 176 -27.35 -23.61 0.61
C PRO A 176 -27.24 -23.33 -0.89
N GLY A 177 -26.11 -23.75 -1.49
CA GLY A 177 -25.90 -23.63 -2.93
C GLY A 177 -25.71 -22.20 -3.45
N THR A 178 -25.22 -21.29 -2.62
CA THR A 178 -24.92 -19.93 -3.03
C THR A 178 -23.90 -19.95 -4.17
N HIS A 179 -24.31 -19.55 -5.37
CA HIS A 179 -23.41 -19.26 -6.47
C HIS A 179 -22.75 -17.91 -6.21
N LEU A 180 -21.44 -17.89 -6.31
CA LEU A 180 -20.67 -16.71 -6.04
C LEU A 180 -20.18 -16.11 -7.33
N GLU A 181 -20.87 -15.07 -7.73
CA GLU A 181 -20.29 -14.08 -8.61
C GLU A 181 -19.53 -13.06 -7.75
N THR A 182 -18.31 -12.78 -8.13
CA THR A 182 -17.51 -11.71 -7.55
C THR A 182 -17.45 -10.54 -8.53
N PRO A 183 -17.03 -9.35 -8.12
CA PRO A 183 -16.76 -8.24 -9.05
C PRO A 183 -15.74 -8.61 -10.15
N PHE A 184 -14.95 -9.67 -9.94
CA PHE A 184 -13.89 -10.13 -10.84
C PHE A 184 -14.32 -11.30 -11.74
N GLY A 185 -15.58 -11.70 -11.67
CA GLY A 185 -16.17 -12.84 -12.38
C GLY A 185 -16.54 -14.03 -11.48
N THR A 186 -16.90 -15.12 -12.12
CA THR A 186 -17.26 -16.37 -11.42
C THR A 186 -16.00 -17.05 -10.86
N ILE A 187 -16.13 -17.63 -9.67
CA ILE A 187 -15.06 -18.44 -9.07
C ILE A 187 -15.02 -19.79 -9.79
N ASP A 188 -14.26 -19.85 -10.88
CA ASP A 188 -14.15 -21.02 -11.78
C ASP A 188 -12.70 -21.22 -12.25
N GLU A 189 -12.53 -22.13 -13.20
CA GLU A 189 -11.22 -22.41 -13.79
C GLU A 189 -10.61 -21.22 -14.53
N THR A 190 -11.39 -20.28 -15.04
CA THR A 190 -10.88 -19.07 -15.70
C THR A 190 -10.20 -18.15 -14.69
N MET A 191 -10.86 -17.93 -13.56
CA MET A 191 -10.29 -17.14 -12.46
C MET A 191 -9.05 -17.84 -11.86
N ARG A 192 -9.13 -19.16 -11.68
CA ARG A 192 -8.00 -19.99 -11.24
C ARG A 192 -6.79 -19.83 -12.16
N SER A 193 -7.00 -19.99 -13.46
CA SER A 193 -5.94 -19.85 -14.47
C SER A 193 -5.32 -18.44 -14.49
N SER A 194 -6.13 -17.41 -14.26
CA SER A 194 -5.61 -16.04 -14.17
C SER A 194 -4.73 -15.84 -12.92
N ILE A 195 -5.14 -16.38 -11.77
CA ILE A 195 -4.32 -16.35 -10.53
C ILE A 195 -3.03 -17.14 -10.74
N ARG A 196 -3.12 -18.35 -11.35
CA ARG A 196 -1.96 -19.17 -11.70
C ARG A 196 -0.98 -18.43 -12.61
N GLY A 197 -1.50 -17.68 -13.59
CA GLY A 197 -0.68 -16.85 -14.48
C GLY A 197 0.13 -15.79 -13.72
N VAL A 198 -0.44 -15.14 -12.70
CA VAL A 198 0.31 -14.20 -11.83
C VAL A 198 1.42 -14.94 -11.06
N LEU A 199 1.15 -16.14 -10.54
CA LEU A 199 2.17 -16.96 -9.85
C LEU A 199 3.31 -17.36 -10.80
N ASP A 200 3.00 -17.69 -12.07
CA ASP A 200 4.01 -18.00 -13.09
C ASP A 200 4.93 -16.79 -13.38
N GLU A 201 4.34 -15.60 -13.45
CA GLU A 201 5.11 -14.36 -13.61
C GLU A 201 6.00 -14.13 -12.38
N VAL A 202 5.47 -14.28 -11.15
CA VAL A 202 6.25 -14.17 -9.91
C VAL A 202 7.41 -15.18 -9.90
N LYS A 203 7.16 -16.44 -10.27
CA LYS A 203 8.19 -17.48 -10.37
C LYS A 203 9.28 -17.10 -11.35
N SER A 204 8.89 -16.64 -12.52
CA SER A 204 9.82 -16.28 -13.60
C SER A 204 10.67 -15.07 -13.26
N LEU A 205 10.05 -14.03 -12.67
CA LEU A 205 10.71 -12.76 -12.37
C LEU A 205 11.50 -12.77 -11.05
N GLY A 206 11.14 -13.64 -10.11
CA GLY A 206 11.67 -13.63 -8.75
C GLY A 206 11.28 -12.39 -7.94
N ARG A 207 10.22 -11.72 -8.38
CA ARG A 207 9.59 -10.54 -7.75
C ARG A 207 8.14 -10.44 -8.19
N LEU A 208 7.37 -9.54 -7.56
CA LEU A 208 6.05 -9.20 -8.08
C LEU A 208 6.16 -8.58 -9.50
N PRO A 209 5.21 -8.86 -10.41
CA PRO A 209 5.20 -8.28 -11.75
C PRO A 209 4.86 -6.78 -11.78
N VAL A 210 4.58 -6.20 -10.62
CA VAL A 210 4.27 -4.78 -10.42
C VAL A 210 5.24 -4.15 -9.44
N VAL A 211 5.28 -2.81 -9.42
CA VAL A 211 6.09 -2.04 -8.48
C VAL A 211 5.64 -2.32 -7.04
N THR A 212 6.60 -2.46 -6.13
CA THR A 212 6.35 -2.83 -4.72
C THR A 212 6.97 -1.81 -3.78
N PHE A 213 6.14 -1.11 -3.00
CA PHE A 213 6.58 -0.10 -2.03
C PHE A 213 6.37 -0.58 -0.59
N SER A 214 7.15 0.00 0.33
CA SER A 214 6.88 -0.10 1.76
C SER A 214 5.98 1.04 2.23
N ALA A 215 5.02 0.71 3.08
CA ALA A 215 4.19 1.67 3.79
C ALA A 215 3.98 1.22 5.24
N GLY A 216 3.77 2.21 6.11
CA GLY A 216 3.44 1.99 7.52
C GLY A 216 4.64 2.03 8.46
N GLY A 217 4.62 2.94 9.42
CA GLY A 217 5.56 3.01 10.53
C GLY A 217 6.91 3.68 10.26
N ILE A 218 7.22 4.09 9.02
CA ILE A 218 8.46 4.79 8.70
C ILE A 218 8.44 6.17 9.35
N ALA A 219 9.40 6.46 10.22
CA ALA A 219 9.47 7.71 10.98
C ALA A 219 10.83 8.43 10.88
N THR A 220 11.88 7.74 10.42
CA THR A 220 13.24 8.29 10.35
C THR A 220 13.90 8.00 9.00
N PRO A 221 14.95 8.75 8.62
CA PRO A 221 15.78 8.41 7.45
C PRO A 221 16.40 7.00 7.53
N ALA A 222 16.77 6.54 8.71
CA ALA A 222 17.29 5.18 8.91
C ALA A 222 16.24 4.11 8.60
N ASP A 223 14.96 4.33 8.97
CA ASP A 223 13.85 3.43 8.61
C ASP A 223 13.67 3.37 7.09
N ALA A 224 13.73 4.52 6.43
CA ALA A 224 13.65 4.62 4.97
C ALA A 224 14.74 3.78 4.28
N SER A 225 16.00 3.98 4.69
CA SER A 225 17.14 3.18 4.22
C SER A 225 16.95 1.69 4.48
N HIS A 226 16.46 1.32 5.67
CA HIS A 226 16.23 -0.08 6.03
C HIS A 226 15.22 -0.75 5.09
N MET A 227 14.09 -0.10 4.82
CA MET A 227 13.07 -0.64 3.92
C MET A 227 13.57 -0.76 2.47
N MET A 228 14.32 0.23 1.97
CA MET A 228 14.93 0.14 0.65
C MET A 228 15.93 -1.03 0.53
N ARG A 229 16.73 -1.30 1.58
CA ARG A 229 17.65 -2.44 1.63
C ARG A 229 16.95 -3.80 1.62
N MET A 230 15.67 -3.85 1.92
CA MET A 230 14.86 -5.08 1.79
C MET A 230 14.49 -5.41 0.34
N GLY A 231 14.88 -4.56 -0.63
CA GLY A 231 14.66 -4.79 -2.05
C GLY A 231 13.34 -4.27 -2.58
N LEU A 232 12.74 -3.31 -1.89
CA LEU A 232 11.53 -2.63 -2.33
C LEU A 232 11.88 -1.52 -3.34
N ASP A 233 10.93 -1.18 -4.22
CA ASP A 233 11.11 -0.17 -5.26
C ASP A 233 10.96 1.27 -4.74
N GLY A 234 10.41 1.44 -3.54
CA GLY A 234 10.22 2.74 -2.90
C GLY A 234 9.48 2.65 -1.57
N ILE A 235 9.15 3.81 -1.02
CA ILE A 235 8.46 3.93 0.26
C ILE A 235 7.34 4.97 0.22
N PHE A 236 6.32 4.78 1.06
CA PHE A 236 5.31 5.78 1.39
C PHE A 236 5.47 6.24 2.84
N VAL A 237 5.57 7.53 3.06
CA VAL A 237 5.70 8.12 4.39
C VAL A 237 4.65 9.21 4.57
N GLY A 238 3.85 9.10 5.62
CA GLY A 238 2.83 10.08 5.97
C GLY A 238 3.09 10.66 7.37
N SER A 239 2.52 10.03 8.39
CA SER A 239 2.63 10.53 9.77
C SER A 239 4.07 10.74 10.23
N GLY A 240 5.01 9.90 9.79
CA GLY A 240 6.42 10.06 10.13
C GLY A 240 7.01 11.41 9.73
N ILE A 241 6.56 11.97 8.59
CA ILE A 241 6.92 13.32 8.17
C ILE A 241 6.07 14.36 8.90
N PHE A 242 4.75 14.29 8.77
CA PHE A 242 3.83 15.36 9.20
C PHE A 242 3.69 15.50 10.72
N LYS A 243 4.14 14.52 11.51
CA LYS A 243 4.13 14.53 12.98
C LYS A 243 5.55 14.68 13.57
N SER A 244 6.57 14.89 12.76
CA SER A 244 7.89 15.30 13.23
C SER A 244 7.87 16.77 13.66
N ASP A 245 8.85 17.19 14.41
CA ASP A 245 8.97 18.58 14.87
C ASP A 245 9.26 19.55 13.70
N ASP A 246 9.92 19.06 12.64
CA ASP A 246 10.23 19.80 11.40
C ASP A 246 9.88 18.98 10.16
N PRO A 247 8.60 18.99 9.69
CA PRO A 247 8.17 18.21 8.54
C PRO A 247 8.92 18.49 7.23
N PRO A 248 9.28 19.73 6.86
CA PRO A 248 10.05 19.99 5.65
C PRO A 248 11.41 19.32 5.65
N ASN A 249 12.21 19.52 6.72
CA ASN A 249 13.53 18.90 6.84
C ASN A 249 13.44 17.37 6.97
N MET A 250 12.44 16.84 7.66
CA MET A 250 12.21 15.40 7.73
C MET A 250 11.89 14.80 6.35
N ALA A 251 11.10 15.50 5.53
CA ALA A 251 10.80 15.06 4.17
C ALA A 251 12.06 15.00 3.30
N ASP A 252 12.90 16.05 3.34
CA ASP A 252 14.14 16.09 2.58
C ASP A 252 15.14 15.04 3.04
N ALA A 253 15.26 14.82 4.35
CA ALA A 253 16.11 13.79 4.94
C ALA A 253 15.67 12.37 4.55
N ILE A 254 14.37 12.08 4.59
CA ILE A 254 13.82 10.78 4.15
C ILE A 254 14.06 10.57 2.65
N VAL A 255 13.85 11.59 1.82
CA VAL A 255 14.13 11.52 0.38
C VAL A 255 15.61 11.22 0.12
N MET A 256 16.52 11.92 0.81
CA MET A 256 17.96 11.68 0.70
C MET A 256 18.34 10.25 1.10
N ALA A 257 17.84 9.77 2.25
CA ALA A 257 18.10 8.41 2.72
C ALA A 257 17.50 7.33 1.80
N THR A 258 16.37 7.60 1.16
CA THR A 258 15.77 6.71 0.16
C THR A 258 16.62 6.64 -1.11
N ALA A 259 17.10 7.78 -1.60
CA ALA A 259 17.92 7.87 -2.81
C ALA A 259 19.32 7.24 -2.63
N HIS A 260 19.86 7.30 -1.43
CA HIS A 260 21.22 6.84 -1.08
C HIS A 260 21.20 5.75 -0.01
N TYR A 261 20.19 4.88 -0.02
CA TYR A 261 19.91 3.92 1.03
C TYR A 261 21.05 2.94 1.32
N ASP A 262 21.93 2.69 0.37
CA ASP A 262 23.09 1.78 0.46
C ASP A 262 24.39 2.50 0.91
N ASP A 263 24.40 3.83 0.96
CA ASP A 263 25.52 4.64 1.48
C ASP A 263 25.26 5.06 2.94
N ALA A 264 25.91 4.36 3.88
CA ALA A 264 25.74 4.64 5.31
C ALA A 264 26.16 6.06 5.72
N ASN A 265 27.12 6.68 5.01
CA ASN A 265 27.53 8.06 5.31
C ASN A 265 26.42 9.04 4.88
N LYS A 266 25.82 8.83 3.73
CA LYS A 266 24.68 9.64 3.26
C LYS A 266 23.45 9.47 4.13
N VAL A 267 23.18 8.26 4.61
CA VAL A 267 22.09 8.02 5.57
C VAL A 267 22.37 8.71 6.91
N ALA A 268 23.62 8.68 7.40
CA ALA A 268 24.01 9.40 8.61
C ALA A 268 23.90 10.94 8.43
N GLU A 269 24.29 11.47 7.27
CA GLU A 269 24.08 12.87 6.90
C GLU A 269 22.58 13.22 6.90
N ALA A 270 21.73 12.38 6.31
CA ALA A 270 20.29 12.55 6.32
C ALA A 270 19.70 12.52 7.75
N MET A 271 20.18 11.63 8.62
CA MET A 271 19.79 11.62 10.04
C MET A 271 20.17 12.93 10.74
N ALA A 272 21.34 13.51 10.42
CA ALA A 272 21.80 14.78 11.01
C ALA A 272 21.04 16.01 10.48
N MET A 273 20.32 15.91 9.38
CA MET A 273 19.46 17.00 8.88
C MET A 273 18.21 17.20 9.74
N THR A 274 17.77 16.16 10.46
CA THR A 274 16.56 16.24 11.28
C THR A 274 16.88 16.84 12.64
N GLU A 275 16.29 18.00 12.92
CA GLU A 275 16.34 18.62 14.25
C GLU A 275 15.12 18.21 15.06
N GLY A 276 15.29 17.98 16.36
CA GLY A 276 14.23 17.57 17.26
C GLY A 276 13.93 16.06 17.23
N ASP A 277 12.81 15.69 17.83
CA ASP A 277 12.40 14.30 17.94
C ASP A 277 11.64 13.84 16.67
N PRO A 278 11.90 12.62 16.19
CA PRO A 278 11.03 12.00 15.22
C PRO A 278 9.64 11.78 15.80
N MET A 279 8.67 11.45 14.97
CA MET A 279 7.32 11.11 15.42
C MET A 279 7.39 10.07 16.56
N LYS A 280 6.78 10.40 17.70
CA LYS A 280 6.50 9.43 18.78
C LYS A 280 5.24 8.66 18.40
N GLY A 281 5.35 7.33 18.47
CA GLY A 281 4.29 6.46 17.98
C GLY A 281 3.70 5.55 19.05
N ASP A 282 2.97 4.56 18.59
CA ASP A 282 2.27 3.59 19.41
C ASP A 282 2.87 2.20 19.25
N GLU A 283 2.97 1.45 20.34
CA GLU A 283 3.32 0.04 20.29
C GLU A 283 2.19 -0.78 19.65
N LEU A 284 2.55 -1.73 18.77
CA LEU A 284 1.56 -2.51 18.03
C LEU A 284 0.62 -3.31 18.94
N GLU A 285 1.13 -3.81 20.06
CA GLU A 285 0.38 -4.63 21.01
C GLU A 285 -0.68 -3.81 21.78
N THR A 286 -0.54 -2.49 21.82
CA THR A 286 -1.46 -1.60 22.53
C THR A 286 -2.52 -0.98 21.63
N LEU A 287 -2.50 -1.29 20.32
CA LEU A 287 -3.42 -0.72 19.36
C LEU A 287 -4.84 -1.31 19.51
N GLU A 288 -5.80 -0.44 19.73
CA GLU A 288 -7.23 -0.81 19.68
C GLU A 288 -7.71 -0.98 18.23
N ILE A 289 -7.08 -0.29 17.28
CA ILE A 289 -7.46 -0.28 15.88
C ILE A 289 -6.27 -0.75 15.04
N ARG A 290 -6.40 -1.93 14.43
CA ARG A 290 -5.42 -2.51 13.51
C ARG A 290 -5.84 -2.20 12.07
N LEU A 291 -5.08 -1.32 11.40
CA LEU A 291 -5.38 -0.94 10.02
C LEU A 291 -4.97 -2.04 9.02
N ASP A 292 -3.90 -2.76 9.31
CA ASP A 292 -3.40 -3.86 8.48
C ASP A 292 -4.40 -5.03 8.34
N GLN A 293 -5.33 -5.16 9.29
CA GLN A 293 -6.37 -6.19 9.29
C GLN A 293 -7.60 -5.83 8.44
N ARG A 294 -7.67 -4.61 7.93
CA ARG A 294 -8.75 -4.17 7.06
C ARG A 294 -8.51 -4.64 5.63
N GLY A 295 -9.54 -5.21 5.03
CA GLY A 295 -9.45 -5.88 3.73
C GLY A 295 -8.61 -7.17 3.85
N TRP A 296 -9.02 -8.23 3.24
CA TRP A 296 -8.41 -9.58 3.31
C TRP A 296 -7.90 -10.03 1.94
#